data_2cf20871dcd631f2a20c74a9cf3ee526
#
_entry.id   2cf20871dcd631f2a20c74a9cf3ee526
#
_cell.length_a   1.000
_cell.length_b   1.000
_cell.length_c   1.000
_cell.angle_alpha   90.00
_cell.angle_beta   90.00
_cell.angle_gamma   90.00
#
_symmetry.space_group_name_H-M   'P 1'
#
loop_
_entity.id
_entity.type
_entity.pdbx_description
1 polymer ?
#
loop_
_entity_poly.entity_id
_entity_poly.type
_entity_poly.pdbx_seq_one_letter_code
_entity_poly.pdbx_strand_id
1 'polypeptide(L)'
;PTGSGKTELVFRMLGERGVFDHPPSEIRYHYGAWQKRFEDVEAADKRYVFVEGIPGPDDLPSGSNHTVMVIDDLMEEASKSKTAMDIFTKHSHHQNMSVIFLVQKLYGKTHHMRVISQNAHILVLFKNPRDTLSIQALGRQMFPSSKGFLTESYIDATQEPHSYLVVNAHQKTDERLRVVGNLFDSETPTVYIPRVGRRIA
;
A
#
# COMPACT_ATOMS: atom_id res chain seq x y z
N PRO A 1 0.89 6.61 -10.88
CA PRO A 1 0.99 6.57 -12.34
C PRO A 1 1.61 5.25 -12.80
N THR A 2 1.36 4.85 -14.04
CA THR A 2 2.04 3.72 -14.68
C THR A 2 3.55 4.00 -14.72
N GLY A 3 4.39 2.98 -14.52
CA GLY A 3 5.85 3.12 -14.53
C GLY A 3 6.46 3.78 -13.28
N SER A 4 5.72 3.97 -12.21
CA SER A 4 6.23 4.58 -10.97
C SER A 4 7.01 3.62 -10.07
N GLY A 5 7.08 2.32 -10.38
CA GLY A 5 7.79 1.31 -9.57
C GLY A 5 6.93 0.53 -8.57
N LYS A 6 5.60 0.74 -8.55
CA LYS A 6 4.70 0.07 -7.58
C LYS A 6 4.81 -1.46 -7.61
N THR A 7 4.60 -2.04 -8.78
CA THR A 7 4.65 -3.50 -8.98
C THR A 7 6.03 -4.05 -8.64
N GLU A 8 7.10 -3.35 -9.00
CA GLU A 8 8.48 -3.72 -8.66
C GLU A 8 8.71 -3.75 -7.15
N LEU A 9 8.25 -2.72 -6.44
CA LEU A 9 8.35 -2.67 -4.99
C LEU A 9 7.62 -3.85 -4.33
N VAL A 10 6.42 -4.20 -4.82
CA VAL A 10 5.65 -5.32 -4.26
C VAL A 10 6.40 -6.64 -4.43
N PHE A 11 6.94 -6.94 -5.60
CA PHE A 11 7.72 -8.17 -5.81
C PHE A 11 8.95 -8.22 -4.91
N ARG A 12 9.65 -7.10 -4.74
CA ARG A 12 10.80 -7.02 -3.87
C ARG A 12 10.40 -7.24 -2.40
N MET A 13 9.39 -6.55 -1.89
CA MET A 13 8.87 -6.73 -0.53
C MET A 13 8.47 -8.18 -0.23
N LEU A 14 7.85 -8.87 -1.20
CA LEU A 14 7.41 -10.26 -1.05
C LEU A 14 8.55 -11.26 -1.18
N GLY A 15 9.64 -10.89 -1.87
CA GLY A 15 10.84 -11.70 -2.02
C GLY A 15 11.87 -11.53 -0.89
N GLU A 16 11.90 -10.38 -0.22
CA GLU A 16 12.89 -10.07 0.81
C GLU A 16 12.52 -10.65 2.19
N ARG A 17 13.53 -11.15 2.88
CA ARG A 17 13.37 -11.61 4.27
C ARG A 17 13.29 -10.40 5.20
N GLY A 18 12.37 -10.43 6.16
CA GLY A 18 12.28 -9.41 7.21
C GLY A 18 11.22 -8.32 6.97
N VAL A 19 10.53 -8.32 5.85
CA VAL A 19 9.36 -7.44 5.64
C VAL A 19 8.14 -7.93 6.41
N PHE A 20 8.02 -9.24 6.58
CA PHE A 20 6.98 -9.87 7.37
C PHE A 20 7.60 -10.63 8.54
N ASP A 21 7.02 -10.52 9.73
CA ASP A 21 7.43 -11.30 10.92
C ASP A 21 7.37 -12.81 10.62
N HIS A 22 6.35 -13.21 9.87
CA HIS A 22 6.20 -14.56 9.35
C HIS A 22 6.00 -14.50 7.83
N PRO A 23 6.93 -15.03 7.02
CA PRO A 23 6.79 -15.07 5.57
C PRO A 23 5.46 -15.70 5.16
N PRO A 24 4.76 -15.15 4.18
CA PRO A 24 3.51 -15.72 3.69
C PRO A 24 3.76 -17.11 3.10
N SER A 25 2.84 -18.02 3.37
CA SER A 25 2.85 -19.37 2.77
C SER A 25 2.29 -19.38 1.34
N GLU A 26 1.45 -18.39 1.03
CA GLU A 26 0.82 -18.24 -0.28
C GLU A 26 0.72 -16.75 -0.63
N ILE A 27 0.89 -16.43 -1.91
CA ILE A 27 0.75 -15.08 -2.46
C ILE A 27 -0.21 -15.17 -3.63
N ARG A 28 -1.46 -14.72 -3.44
CA ARG A 28 -2.48 -14.62 -4.48
C ARG A 28 -2.38 -13.27 -5.16
N TYR A 29 -1.92 -13.28 -6.41
CA TYR A 29 -1.69 -12.06 -7.19
C TYR A 29 -2.80 -11.89 -8.23
N HIS A 30 -3.77 -11.02 -7.93
CA HIS A 30 -4.85 -10.64 -8.82
C HIS A 30 -4.42 -9.51 -9.74
N TYR A 31 -4.55 -9.70 -11.06
CA TYR A 31 -4.07 -8.77 -12.07
C TYR A 31 -5.14 -8.45 -13.13
N GLY A 32 -5.07 -7.24 -13.70
CA GLY A 32 -5.95 -6.84 -14.81
C GLY A 32 -5.42 -7.24 -16.19
N ALA A 33 -4.09 -7.28 -16.35
CA ALA A 33 -3.44 -7.67 -17.60
C ALA A 33 -2.19 -8.51 -17.33
N TRP A 34 -2.04 -9.61 -18.07
CA TRP A 34 -0.88 -10.49 -17.95
C TRP A 34 0.42 -9.78 -18.31
N GLN A 35 1.46 -10.00 -17.53
CA GLN A 35 2.81 -9.50 -17.77
C GLN A 35 3.79 -10.67 -17.86
N LYS A 36 4.68 -10.64 -18.86
CA LYS A 36 5.68 -11.72 -19.08
C LYS A 36 6.49 -12.05 -17.82
N ARG A 37 6.80 -11.06 -17.00
CA ARG A 37 7.53 -11.25 -15.74
C ARG A 37 6.84 -12.19 -14.74
N PHE A 38 5.52 -12.38 -14.83
CA PHE A 38 4.80 -13.29 -13.94
C PHE A 38 5.24 -14.73 -14.12
N GLU A 39 5.61 -15.12 -15.37
CA GLU A 39 6.17 -16.44 -15.66
C GLU A 39 7.49 -16.66 -14.91
N ASP A 40 8.38 -15.66 -14.92
CA ASP A 40 9.67 -15.73 -14.24
C ASP A 40 9.50 -15.80 -12.72
N VAL A 41 8.56 -15.03 -12.17
CA VAL A 41 8.25 -15.02 -10.74
C VAL A 41 7.65 -16.34 -10.29
N GLU A 42 6.66 -16.89 -11.02
CA GLU A 42 6.03 -18.18 -10.72
C GLU A 42 7.01 -19.34 -10.81
N ALA A 43 7.94 -19.27 -11.76
CA ALA A 43 8.99 -20.25 -11.88
C ALA A 43 9.99 -20.23 -10.70
N ALA A 44 10.32 -19.04 -10.22
CA ALA A 44 11.28 -18.81 -9.14
C ALA A 44 10.70 -19.05 -7.74
N ASP A 45 9.43 -18.75 -7.52
CA ASP A 45 8.78 -18.82 -6.21
C ASP A 45 7.38 -19.44 -6.29
N LYS A 46 7.27 -20.67 -5.80
CA LYS A 46 6.03 -21.48 -5.87
C LYS A 46 4.92 -21.01 -4.90
N ARG A 47 5.18 -19.99 -4.09
CA ARG A 47 4.14 -19.37 -3.26
C ARG A 47 3.16 -18.53 -4.09
N TYR A 48 3.55 -18.09 -5.29
CA TYR A 48 2.70 -17.26 -6.14
C TYR A 48 1.65 -18.08 -6.87
N VAL A 49 0.41 -17.57 -6.80
CA VAL A 49 -0.76 -17.99 -7.59
C VAL A 49 -1.28 -16.75 -8.30
N PHE A 50 -1.09 -16.69 -9.62
CA PHE A 50 -1.58 -15.57 -10.44
C PHE A 50 -3.01 -15.81 -10.90
N VAL A 51 -3.91 -14.86 -10.63
CA VAL A 51 -5.35 -14.94 -10.93
C VAL A 51 -5.77 -13.71 -11.71
N GLU A 52 -6.41 -13.90 -12.85
CA GLU A 52 -6.97 -12.79 -13.64
C GLU A 52 -8.26 -12.26 -13.00
N GLY A 53 -8.37 -10.93 -12.90
CA GLY A 53 -9.56 -10.27 -12.38
C GLY A 53 -9.58 -10.06 -10.87
N ILE A 54 -10.70 -9.50 -10.41
CA ILE A 54 -10.89 -9.12 -9.00
C ILE A 54 -11.16 -10.35 -8.14
N PRO A 55 -10.64 -10.43 -6.89
CA PRO A 55 -10.87 -11.56 -6.01
C PRO A 55 -12.36 -11.79 -5.73
N GLY A 56 -12.77 -13.06 -5.85
CA GLY A 56 -14.09 -13.57 -5.48
C GLY A 56 -14.12 -14.18 -4.08
N PRO A 57 -15.28 -14.66 -3.62
CA PRO A 57 -15.39 -15.35 -2.34
C PRO A 57 -14.53 -16.62 -2.24
N ASP A 58 -14.33 -17.32 -3.35
CA ASP A 58 -13.55 -18.56 -3.43
C ASP A 58 -12.02 -18.31 -3.37
N ASP A 59 -11.60 -17.07 -3.57
CA ASP A 59 -10.20 -16.66 -3.46
C ASP A 59 -9.79 -16.36 -2.02
N LEU A 60 -10.72 -16.37 -1.08
CA LEU A 60 -10.41 -16.11 0.31
C LEU A 60 -9.70 -17.32 0.94
N PRO A 61 -8.61 -17.10 1.73
CA PRO A 61 -7.91 -18.19 2.37
C PRO A 61 -8.81 -18.89 3.40
N SER A 62 -8.82 -20.20 3.35
CA SER A 62 -9.61 -21.04 4.27
C SER A 62 -8.80 -21.64 5.43
N GLY A 63 -7.49 -21.37 5.46
CA GLY A 63 -6.56 -21.95 6.43
C GLY A 63 -6.04 -20.96 7.48
N SER A 64 -5.25 -21.49 8.43
CA SER A 64 -4.55 -20.70 9.46
C SER A 64 -3.23 -20.08 8.98
N ASN A 65 -2.76 -20.46 7.80
CA ASN A 65 -1.50 -19.99 7.25
C ASN A 65 -1.62 -18.54 6.75
N HIS A 66 -0.54 -17.78 6.89
CA HIS A 66 -0.52 -16.40 6.41
C HIS A 66 -0.53 -16.35 4.88
N THR A 67 -1.52 -15.66 4.32
CA THR A 67 -1.68 -15.42 2.88
C THR A 67 -1.53 -13.92 2.60
N VAL A 68 -0.80 -13.57 1.54
CA VAL A 68 -0.79 -12.21 1.02
C VAL A 68 -1.64 -12.17 -0.25
N MET A 69 -2.63 -11.30 -0.28
CA MET A 69 -3.43 -11.00 -1.46
C MET A 69 -2.96 -9.69 -2.08
N VAL A 70 -2.53 -9.74 -3.34
CA VAL A 70 -2.17 -8.56 -4.12
C VAL A 70 -3.25 -8.30 -5.15
N ILE A 71 -3.69 -7.04 -5.28
CA ILE A 71 -4.66 -6.60 -6.30
C ILE A 71 -3.96 -5.52 -7.13
N ASP A 72 -3.66 -5.82 -8.40
CA ASP A 72 -2.88 -4.94 -9.27
C ASP A 72 -3.66 -4.54 -10.52
N ASP A 73 -3.76 -3.22 -10.77
CA ASP A 73 -4.42 -2.57 -11.91
C ASP A 73 -5.91 -2.92 -12.10
N LEU A 74 -6.61 -3.20 -11.00
CA LEU A 74 -8.04 -3.58 -10.95
C LEU A 74 -8.89 -2.53 -10.20
N MET A 75 -8.49 -1.25 -10.26
CA MET A 75 -9.13 -0.18 -9.48
C MET A 75 -10.59 0.05 -9.90
N GLU A 76 -10.91 -0.08 -11.18
CA GLU A 76 -12.26 0.10 -11.68
C GLU A 76 -13.19 -1.02 -11.21
N GLU A 77 -12.75 -2.26 -11.33
CA GLU A 77 -13.45 -3.47 -10.91
C GLU A 77 -13.64 -3.47 -9.39
N ALA A 78 -12.60 -3.17 -8.63
CA ALA A 78 -12.66 -3.03 -7.18
C ALA A 78 -13.65 -1.95 -6.74
N SER A 79 -13.77 -0.87 -7.50
CA SER A 79 -14.69 0.23 -7.22
C SER A 79 -16.17 -0.18 -7.26
N LYS A 80 -16.48 -1.27 -7.96
CA LYS A 80 -17.83 -1.85 -8.14
C LYS A 80 -18.02 -3.12 -7.30
N SER A 81 -16.95 -3.71 -6.73
CA SER A 81 -16.98 -4.99 -6.04
C SER A 81 -17.19 -4.82 -4.54
N LYS A 82 -18.31 -5.38 -4.03
CA LYS A 82 -18.54 -5.51 -2.60
C LYS A 82 -17.53 -6.45 -1.95
N THR A 83 -17.17 -7.55 -2.62
CA THR A 83 -16.17 -8.51 -2.13
C THR A 83 -14.83 -7.86 -1.90
N ALA A 84 -14.34 -7.03 -2.86
CA ALA A 84 -13.11 -6.29 -2.67
C ALA A 84 -13.18 -5.37 -1.43
N MET A 85 -14.27 -4.65 -1.22
CA MET A 85 -14.46 -3.82 -0.02
C MET A 85 -14.49 -4.69 1.26
N ASP A 86 -15.20 -5.82 1.26
CA ASP A 86 -15.31 -6.71 2.42
C ASP A 86 -13.96 -7.35 2.78
N ILE A 87 -13.08 -7.59 1.82
CA ILE A 87 -11.69 -8.04 2.03
C ILE A 87 -10.95 -7.06 2.93
N PHE A 88 -11.01 -5.76 2.65
CA PHE A 88 -10.32 -4.74 3.44
C PHE A 88 -10.97 -4.44 4.79
N THR A 89 -12.26 -4.67 4.93
CA THR A 89 -12.98 -4.29 6.16
C THR A 89 -13.20 -5.44 7.13
N LYS A 90 -13.29 -6.68 6.63
CA LYS A 90 -13.67 -7.84 7.42
C LYS A 90 -12.63 -8.95 7.36
N HIS A 91 -12.31 -9.42 6.13
CA HIS A 91 -11.52 -10.62 5.95
C HIS A 91 -10.06 -10.45 6.35
N SER A 92 -9.45 -9.29 6.08
CA SER A 92 -8.07 -8.99 6.52
C SER A 92 -7.89 -8.99 8.04
N HIS A 93 -8.95 -8.74 8.80
CA HIS A 93 -8.90 -8.74 10.26
C HIS A 93 -9.20 -10.10 10.91
N HIS A 94 -9.98 -10.95 10.25
CA HIS A 94 -10.46 -12.22 10.81
C HIS A 94 -9.74 -13.46 10.24
N GLN A 95 -9.08 -13.29 9.11
CA GLN A 95 -8.30 -14.33 8.46
C GLN A 95 -6.83 -13.90 8.52
N ASN A 96 -5.89 -14.83 8.70
CA ASN A 96 -4.46 -14.52 8.71
C ASN A 96 -3.99 -14.08 7.30
N MET A 97 -4.45 -12.89 6.87
CA MET A 97 -4.28 -12.37 5.53
C MET A 97 -3.81 -10.91 5.55
N SER A 98 -2.80 -10.63 4.74
CA SER A 98 -2.40 -9.25 4.41
C SER A 98 -2.86 -8.90 3.00
N VAL A 99 -3.32 -7.67 2.79
CA VAL A 99 -3.80 -7.21 1.48
C VAL A 99 -2.94 -6.06 0.99
N ILE A 100 -2.46 -6.16 -0.25
CA ILE A 100 -1.71 -5.12 -0.94
C ILE A 100 -2.53 -4.69 -2.16
N PHE A 101 -2.90 -3.41 -2.24
CA PHE A 101 -3.65 -2.88 -3.35
C PHE A 101 -2.87 -1.80 -4.09
N LEU A 102 -2.55 -2.06 -5.35
CA LEU A 102 -1.85 -1.12 -6.23
C LEU A 102 -2.89 -0.24 -6.94
N VAL A 103 -2.90 1.03 -6.58
CA VAL A 103 -3.83 2.01 -7.13
C VAL A 103 -3.11 3.13 -7.85
N GLN A 104 -3.79 3.76 -8.82
CA GLN A 104 -3.26 4.92 -9.53
C GLN A 104 -3.58 6.24 -8.84
N LYS A 105 -4.60 6.26 -7.97
CA LYS A 105 -5.03 7.41 -7.18
C LYS A 105 -5.29 6.99 -5.75
N LEU A 106 -4.93 7.83 -4.79
CA LEU A 106 -5.12 7.57 -3.37
C LEU A 106 -6.60 7.51 -2.99
N TYR A 107 -7.39 8.42 -3.53
CA TYR A 107 -8.84 8.47 -3.28
C TYR A 107 -9.62 8.19 -4.56
N GLY A 108 -10.44 7.14 -4.52
CA GLY A 108 -11.42 6.85 -5.56
C GLY A 108 -12.72 7.64 -5.36
N LYS A 109 -13.50 7.80 -6.43
CA LYS A 109 -14.77 8.53 -6.40
C LYS A 109 -15.92 7.73 -5.77
N THR A 110 -15.84 6.40 -5.78
CA THR A 110 -16.91 5.52 -5.29
C THR A 110 -16.86 5.33 -3.77
N HIS A 111 -17.99 4.92 -3.19
CA HIS A 111 -18.09 4.56 -1.78
C HIS A 111 -17.08 3.45 -1.42
N HIS A 112 -17.01 2.37 -2.21
CA HIS A 112 -16.11 1.24 -1.96
C HIS A 112 -14.64 1.68 -1.88
N MET A 113 -14.17 2.45 -2.86
CA MET A 113 -12.79 2.94 -2.86
C MET A 113 -12.46 3.86 -1.68
N ARG A 114 -13.44 4.63 -1.22
CA ARG A 114 -13.28 5.46 -0.02
C ARG A 114 -13.13 4.59 1.23
N VAL A 115 -13.97 3.56 1.37
CA VAL A 115 -13.89 2.61 2.49
C VAL A 115 -12.55 1.85 2.48
N ILE A 116 -12.10 1.37 1.32
CA ILE A 116 -10.82 0.68 1.17
C ILE A 116 -9.66 1.60 1.63
N SER A 117 -9.58 2.83 1.13
CA SER A 117 -8.50 3.75 1.50
C SER A 117 -8.52 4.15 2.97
N GLN A 118 -9.69 4.23 3.61
CA GLN A 118 -9.82 4.52 5.04
C GLN A 118 -9.41 3.34 5.94
N ASN A 119 -9.44 2.11 5.44
CA ASN A 119 -9.03 0.91 6.18
C ASN A 119 -7.58 0.49 5.88
N ALA A 120 -6.88 1.17 4.99
CA ALA A 120 -5.47 0.91 4.73
C ALA A 120 -4.61 1.37 5.92
N HIS A 121 -3.85 0.46 6.50
CA HIS A 121 -2.93 0.75 7.61
C HIS A 121 -1.63 1.40 7.13
N ILE A 122 -1.15 1.03 5.95
CA ILE A 122 0.10 1.52 5.38
C ILE A 122 -0.20 2.06 3.98
N LEU A 123 0.24 3.28 3.71
CA LEU A 123 0.14 3.93 2.42
C LEU A 123 1.55 4.14 1.87
N VAL A 124 1.82 3.65 0.66
CA VAL A 124 3.08 3.88 -0.05
C VAL A 124 2.83 4.84 -1.21
N LEU A 125 3.37 6.03 -1.10
CA LEU A 125 3.07 7.17 -1.96
C LEU A 125 4.22 7.41 -2.93
N PHE A 126 4.07 6.98 -4.17
CA PHE A 126 5.00 7.29 -5.26
C PHE A 126 4.71 8.66 -5.87
N LYS A 127 5.73 9.24 -6.55
CA LYS A 127 5.59 10.52 -7.25
C LYS A 127 4.40 10.51 -8.22
N ASN A 128 3.42 11.38 -7.97
CA ASN A 128 2.27 11.60 -8.85
C ASN A 128 1.98 13.09 -8.98
N PRO A 129 2.54 13.77 -10.01
CA PRO A 129 2.33 15.21 -10.20
C PRO A 129 0.87 15.62 -10.43
N ARG A 130 0.00 14.67 -10.80
CA ARG A 130 -1.43 14.92 -11.08
C ARG A 130 -2.34 14.76 -9.87
N ASP A 131 -1.83 14.31 -8.72
CA ASP A 131 -2.64 14.00 -7.53
C ASP A 131 -2.08 14.57 -6.22
N THR A 132 -1.55 15.78 -6.29
CA THR A 132 -1.02 16.49 -5.11
C THR A 132 -2.11 16.88 -4.11
N LEU A 133 -3.35 17.08 -4.56
CA LEU A 133 -4.47 17.40 -3.68
C LEU A 133 -4.83 16.25 -2.72
N SER A 134 -4.68 15.00 -3.15
CA SER A 134 -4.89 13.84 -2.28
C SER A 134 -3.86 13.79 -1.15
N ILE A 135 -2.60 14.14 -1.44
CA ILE A 135 -1.53 14.22 -0.42
C ILE A 135 -1.83 15.32 0.60
N GLN A 136 -2.27 16.50 0.14
CA GLN A 136 -2.67 17.59 1.03
C GLN A 136 -3.87 17.21 1.91
N ALA A 137 -4.86 16.50 1.34
CA ALA A 137 -6.03 16.04 2.09
C ALA A 137 -5.63 15.04 3.17
N LEU A 138 -4.78 14.04 2.85
CA LEU A 138 -4.23 13.08 3.80
C LEU A 138 -3.45 13.78 4.92
N GLY A 139 -2.62 14.76 4.55
CA GLY A 139 -1.85 15.53 5.52
C GLY A 139 -2.72 16.31 6.52
N ARG A 140 -3.81 16.90 6.05
CA ARG A 140 -4.77 17.60 6.94
C ARG A 140 -5.50 16.64 7.88
N GLN A 141 -5.79 15.42 7.43
CA GLN A 141 -6.45 14.40 8.25
C GLN A 141 -5.53 13.83 9.32
N MET A 142 -4.30 13.49 8.96
CA MET A 142 -3.36 12.82 9.86
C MET A 142 -2.57 13.79 10.75
N PHE A 143 -2.26 14.99 10.23
CA PHE A 143 -1.41 15.99 10.90
C PHE A 143 -2.08 17.37 10.93
N PRO A 144 -3.26 17.53 11.55
CA PRO A 144 -4.04 18.79 11.51
C PRO A 144 -3.30 19.99 12.11
N SER A 145 -2.41 19.73 13.08
CA SER A 145 -1.60 20.76 13.74
C SER A 145 -0.31 21.12 12.98
N SER A 146 0.04 20.38 11.92
CA SER A 146 1.30 20.55 11.19
C SER A 146 1.02 20.72 9.69
N LYS A 147 0.45 21.89 9.35
CA LYS A 147 0.08 22.21 7.95
C LYS A 147 1.29 22.09 7.03
N GLY A 148 1.12 21.41 5.91
CA GLY A 148 2.15 21.23 4.89
C GLY A 148 3.16 20.10 5.18
N PHE A 149 3.29 19.62 6.40
CA PHE A 149 4.27 18.61 6.80
C PHE A 149 4.32 17.39 5.86
N LEU A 150 3.17 16.73 5.65
CA LEU A 150 3.13 15.55 4.79
C LEU A 150 3.44 15.87 3.32
N THR A 151 3.02 17.03 2.84
CA THR A 151 3.31 17.48 1.46
C THR A 151 4.80 17.75 1.26
N GLU A 152 5.44 18.43 2.21
CA GLU A 152 6.89 18.69 2.19
C GLU A 152 7.68 17.38 2.24
N SER A 153 7.33 16.48 3.17
CA SER A 153 7.92 15.15 3.28
C SER A 153 7.76 14.32 1.99
N TYR A 154 6.58 14.38 1.37
CA TYR A 154 6.31 13.69 0.12
C TYR A 154 7.15 14.23 -1.04
N ILE A 155 7.26 15.55 -1.16
CA ILE A 155 8.09 16.18 -2.20
C ILE A 155 9.55 15.77 -2.03
N ASP A 156 10.06 15.81 -0.81
CA ASP A 156 11.44 15.43 -0.49
C ASP A 156 11.70 13.94 -0.76
N ALA A 157 10.87 13.05 -0.23
CA ALA A 157 11.03 11.60 -0.37
C ALA A 157 10.85 11.09 -1.81
N THR A 158 10.19 11.85 -2.69
CA THR A 158 9.91 11.44 -4.07
C THR A 158 10.66 12.26 -5.11
N GLN A 159 11.80 12.84 -4.77
CA GLN A 159 12.65 13.59 -5.71
C GLN A 159 13.21 12.67 -6.80
N GLU A 160 13.78 11.56 -6.39
CA GLU A 160 14.39 10.58 -7.29
C GLU A 160 13.34 9.71 -8.00
N PRO A 161 13.64 9.20 -9.20
CA PRO A 161 12.79 8.22 -9.88
C PRO A 161 12.57 6.97 -9.01
N HIS A 162 11.32 6.48 -8.96
CA HIS A 162 10.90 5.29 -8.21
C HIS A 162 10.98 5.40 -6.69
N SER A 163 11.46 6.51 -6.14
CA SER A 163 11.42 6.75 -4.70
C SER A 163 9.99 6.99 -4.19
N TYR A 164 9.76 6.80 -2.90
CA TYR A 164 8.42 6.83 -2.31
C TYR A 164 8.44 7.26 -0.86
N LEU A 165 7.28 7.70 -0.38
CA LEU A 165 7.02 7.98 1.02
C LEU A 165 6.08 6.90 1.60
N VAL A 166 6.45 6.32 2.72
CA VAL A 166 5.59 5.42 3.52
C VAL A 166 4.89 6.23 4.59
N VAL A 167 3.58 6.09 4.67
CA VAL A 167 2.75 6.67 5.74
C VAL A 167 2.07 5.53 6.49
N ASN A 168 2.43 5.36 7.75
CA ASN A 168 1.86 4.33 8.62
C ASN A 168 0.74 4.91 9.47
N ALA A 169 -0.50 4.55 9.14
CA ALA A 169 -1.72 4.97 9.83
C ALA A 169 -2.14 3.99 10.95
N HIS A 170 -1.39 2.90 11.17
CA HIS A 170 -1.75 1.91 12.18
C HIS A 170 -1.73 2.52 13.59
N GLN A 171 -2.73 2.20 14.42
CA GLN A 171 -2.93 2.83 15.74
C GLN A 171 -1.76 2.61 16.72
N LYS A 172 -1.06 1.49 16.65
CA LYS A 172 0.06 1.14 17.53
C LYS A 172 1.41 1.75 17.09
N THR A 173 1.46 2.44 15.94
CA THR A 173 2.69 3.03 15.43
C THR A 173 3.12 4.23 16.27
N ASP A 174 4.41 4.28 16.66
CA ASP A 174 4.99 5.47 17.29
C ASP A 174 4.82 6.69 16.36
N GLU A 175 4.35 7.80 16.93
CA GLU A 175 4.07 9.03 16.17
C GLU A 175 5.28 9.55 15.37
N ARG A 176 6.49 9.27 15.87
CA ARG A 176 7.75 9.65 15.21
C ARG A 176 8.10 8.80 14.02
N LEU A 177 7.53 7.59 13.91
CA LEU A 177 7.80 6.61 12.85
C LEU A 177 6.67 6.50 11.82
N ARG A 178 5.70 7.42 11.86
CA ARG A 178 4.55 7.40 10.94
C ARG A 178 4.91 7.74 9.50
N VAL A 179 5.95 8.54 9.28
CA VAL A 179 6.29 9.04 7.94
C VAL A 179 7.75 8.75 7.65
N VAL A 180 8.00 7.85 6.70
CA VAL A 180 9.35 7.34 6.40
C VAL A 180 9.58 7.30 4.89
N GLY A 181 10.68 7.88 4.42
CA GLY A 181 11.09 7.81 3.01
C GLY A 181 11.88 6.54 2.71
N ASN A 182 11.58 5.90 1.60
CA ASN A 182 12.31 4.75 1.03
C ASN A 182 12.60 3.61 2.03
N LEU A 183 11.59 3.28 2.87
CA LEU A 183 11.73 2.34 3.98
C LEU A 183 12.29 0.96 3.57
N PHE A 184 11.94 0.47 2.37
CA PHE A 184 12.33 -0.86 1.89
C PHE A 184 13.53 -0.85 0.95
N ASP A 185 14.13 0.32 0.67
CA ASP A 185 15.19 0.48 -0.34
C ASP A 185 16.49 1.03 0.24
N SER A 186 16.49 1.46 1.49
CA SER A 186 17.63 2.11 2.10
C SER A 186 18.02 1.41 3.40
N GLU A 187 19.33 1.18 3.59
CA GLU A 187 19.87 0.74 4.89
C GLU A 187 19.61 1.79 5.98
N THR A 188 19.47 3.05 5.57
CA THR A 188 19.20 4.18 6.46
C THR A 188 18.00 4.98 5.95
N PRO A 189 16.75 4.52 6.19
CA PRO A 189 15.56 5.23 5.76
C PRO A 189 15.45 6.60 6.46
N THR A 190 14.92 7.59 5.73
CA THR A 190 14.71 8.94 6.28
C THR A 190 13.39 9.01 7.04
N VAL A 191 13.44 9.32 8.32
CA VAL A 191 12.25 9.53 9.15
C VAL A 191 11.89 11.02 9.17
N TYR A 192 10.65 11.34 8.82
CA TYR A 192 10.12 12.70 8.84
C TYR A 192 9.30 12.94 10.11
N ILE A 193 9.63 14.00 10.85
CA ILE A 193 8.95 14.35 12.09
C ILE A 193 8.36 15.75 11.97
N PRO A 194 7.07 15.97 12.33
CA PRO A 194 6.47 17.29 12.32
C PRO A 194 7.24 18.23 13.27
N ARG A 195 7.50 19.46 12.82
CA ARG A 195 8.04 20.49 13.73
C ARG A 195 6.98 20.79 14.80
N VAL A 196 7.36 20.57 16.05
CA VAL A 196 6.53 21.01 17.18
C VAL A 196 6.57 22.54 17.18
N GLY A 197 5.46 23.17 16.79
CA GLY A 197 5.33 24.61 16.92
C GLY A 197 5.54 25.00 18.38
N ARG A 198 6.47 25.93 18.65
CA ARG A 198 6.54 26.56 20.00
C ARG A 198 5.14 27.05 20.32
N ARG A 199 4.47 26.49 21.32
CA ARG A 199 3.37 27.18 21.96
C ARG A 199 3.96 28.51 22.46
N ILE A 200 3.60 29.60 21.80
CA ILE A 200 3.79 30.94 22.36
C ILE A 200 2.87 30.95 23.58
N ALA A 201 3.50 30.97 24.75
CA ALA A 201 2.81 31.10 26.03
C ALA A 201 2.16 32.48 26.13
#